data_85b8d1694140c4d19f36709f3663e17b
#
_entry.id   85b8d1694140c4d19f36709f3663e17b
#
_cell.length_a   1.000
_cell.length_b   1.000
_cell.length_c   1.000
_cell.angle_alpha   90.00
_cell.angle_beta   90.00
_cell.angle_gamma   90.00
#
_symmetry.space_group_name_H-M   'P 1'
#
loop_
_entity.id
_entity.type
_entity.pdbx_description
1 polymer ?
#
loop_
_entity_poly.entity_id
_entity_poly.type
_entity_poly.pdbx_seq_one_letter_code
_entity_poly.pdbx_strand_id
1 'polypeptide(L)'
;MQKAIRLVTRFLAKCQKDKINAYSAQIAFFIILSIIPFLMVFSSMLQYTSITEDMVFEIIERVMPQYVAPFLVTLVKEIYTRSMGIISVTAIIAIWSAAKGIQYMADGLNAVHELKETRNWFVLRFWAVIYTIVFLVAIVFTLVVLVFGNSLRHLAADYLPFIAHLVKIIIKFRGLIMLLLLILFFDVIFTALPNTKLTFKSQLPGATACAAAWYVFSFGLSIYVDYFNGFSMYGSLTTIALIMLWLYFCMYIMTVSYTHLRAHETLSD
;
A
#
# COMPACT_ATOMS: atom_id res chain seq x y z
N MET A 1 19.63 -31.48 3.29
CA MET A 1 18.68 -31.11 4.35
C MET A 1 19.33 -30.17 5.39
N GLN A 2 20.47 -30.51 6.04
CA GLN A 2 21.13 -29.64 7.05
C GLN A 2 21.57 -28.26 6.55
N LYS A 3 22.02 -28.11 5.28
CA LYS A 3 22.38 -26.79 4.71
C LYS A 3 21.15 -25.86 4.59
N ALA A 4 20.00 -26.39 4.16
CA ALA A 4 18.76 -25.63 4.04
C ALA A 4 18.23 -25.19 5.42
N ILE A 5 18.26 -26.07 6.43
CA ILE A 5 17.86 -25.75 7.81
C ILE A 5 18.75 -24.64 8.38
N ARG A 6 20.07 -24.72 8.20
CA ARG A 6 21.00 -23.66 8.66
C ARG A 6 20.76 -22.33 7.96
N LEU A 7 20.41 -22.33 6.66
CA LEU A 7 20.10 -21.11 5.93
C LEU A 7 18.84 -20.45 6.49
N VAL A 8 17.78 -21.24 6.69
CA VAL A 8 16.52 -20.75 7.26
C VAL A 8 16.70 -20.22 8.68
N THR A 9 17.42 -20.95 9.54
CA THR A 9 17.65 -20.49 10.92
C THR A 9 18.49 -19.21 10.99
N ARG A 10 19.52 -19.07 10.15
CA ARG A 10 20.29 -17.81 10.03
C ARG A 10 19.43 -16.65 9.54
N PHE A 11 18.57 -16.89 8.55
CA PHE A 11 17.67 -15.91 8.03
C PHE A 11 16.66 -15.45 9.09
N LEU A 12 16.02 -16.38 9.80
CA LEU A 12 15.10 -16.06 10.90
C LEU A 12 15.79 -15.31 12.04
N ALA A 13 17.00 -15.72 12.40
CA ALA A 13 17.79 -15.02 13.43
C ALA A 13 18.12 -13.58 12.99
N LYS A 14 18.41 -13.36 11.70
CA LYS A 14 18.62 -12.03 11.16
C LYS A 14 17.33 -11.18 11.21
N CYS A 15 16.19 -11.73 10.80
CA CYS A 15 14.90 -11.06 10.87
C CYS A 15 14.56 -10.62 12.31
N GLN A 16 14.90 -11.44 13.30
CA GLN A 16 14.74 -11.11 14.72
C GLN A 16 15.70 -10.00 15.16
N LYS A 17 16.99 -10.11 14.78
CA LYS A 17 18.01 -9.09 15.09
C LYS A 17 17.62 -7.73 14.54
N ASP A 18 17.14 -7.69 13.30
CA ASP A 18 16.74 -6.47 12.59
C ASP A 18 15.34 -5.98 13.01
N LYS A 19 14.68 -6.65 13.97
CA LYS A 19 13.35 -6.29 14.54
C LYS A 19 12.27 -6.11 13.48
N ILE A 20 12.32 -6.90 12.41
CA ILE A 20 11.39 -6.80 11.26
C ILE A 20 9.94 -6.85 11.71
N ASN A 21 9.59 -7.75 12.64
CA ASN A 21 8.22 -7.86 13.18
C ASN A 21 7.74 -6.55 13.80
N ALA A 22 8.62 -5.86 14.56
CA ALA A 22 8.25 -4.62 15.23
C ALA A 22 8.01 -3.49 14.22
N TYR A 23 8.91 -3.32 13.24
CA TYR A 23 8.73 -2.31 12.20
C TYR A 23 7.49 -2.59 11.34
N SER A 24 7.27 -3.84 10.92
CA SER A 24 6.08 -4.21 10.14
C SER A 24 4.78 -3.91 10.88
N ALA A 25 4.73 -4.19 12.19
CA ALA A 25 3.57 -3.88 13.02
C ALA A 25 3.36 -2.36 13.18
N GLN A 26 4.43 -1.59 13.37
CA GLN A 26 4.37 -0.13 13.48
C GLN A 26 3.89 0.50 12.16
N ILE A 27 4.42 0.07 11.02
CA ILE A 27 4.01 0.55 9.71
C ILE A 27 2.52 0.26 9.49
N ALA A 28 2.08 -0.99 9.70
CA ALA A 28 0.70 -1.40 9.54
C ALA A 28 -0.24 -0.58 10.43
N PHE A 29 0.13 -0.37 11.69
CA PHE A 29 -0.66 0.43 12.65
C PHE A 29 -0.84 1.87 12.16
N PHE A 30 0.23 2.55 11.73
CA PHE A 30 0.13 3.94 11.28
C PHE A 30 -0.56 4.09 9.93
N ILE A 31 -0.46 3.10 9.03
CA ILE A 31 -1.25 3.08 7.79
C ILE A 31 -2.74 3.00 8.15
N ILE A 32 -3.15 2.09 9.04
CA ILE A 32 -4.57 1.96 9.45
C ILE A 32 -5.05 3.23 10.14
N LEU A 33 -4.26 3.79 11.04
CA LEU A 33 -4.61 5.02 11.73
C LEU A 33 -4.84 6.19 10.76
N SER A 34 -4.16 6.18 9.61
CA SER A 34 -4.30 7.20 8.58
C SER A 34 -5.47 6.95 7.60
N ILE A 35 -6.01 5.72 7.52
CA ILE A 35 -7.08 5.39 6.56
C ILE A 35 -8.34 6.21 6.82
N ILE A 36 -8.82 6.27 8.07
CA ILE A 36 -10.05 6.99 8.40
C ILE A 36 -9.93 8.49 8.08
N PRO A 37 -8.91 9.21 8.61
CA PRO A 37 -8.71 10.60 8.23
C PRO A 37 -8.49 10.82 6.72
N PHE A 38 -7.81 9.89 6.03
CA PHE A 38 -7.63 9.95 4.59
C PHE A 38 -8.97 9.86 3.85
N LEU A 39 -9.82 8.90 4.22
CA LEU A 39 -11.16 8.76 3.63
C LEU A 39 -12.00 10.01 3.87
N MET A 40 -11.89 10.65 5.05
CA MET A 40 -12.58 11.91 5.33
C MET A 40 -12.16 13.04 4.36
N VAL A 41 -10.86 13.20 4.15
CA VAL A 41 -10.34 14.20 3.20
C VAL A 41 -10.74 13.87 1.77
N PHE A 42 -10.60 12.61 1.38
CA PHE A 42 -10.96 12.14 0.05
C PHE A 42 -12.45 12.36 -0.27
N SER A 43 -13.33 11.95 0.63
CA SER A 43 -14.78 12.16 0.48
C SER A 43 -15.15 13.64 0.44
N SER A 44 -14.48 14.47 1.24
CA SER A 44 -14.65 15.92 1.19
C SER A 44 -14.25 16.51 -0.17
N MET A 45 -13.18 16.01 -0.78
CA MET A 45 -12.78 16.44 -2.12
C MET A 45 -13.80 16.02 -3.18
N LEU A 46 -14.47 14.88 -3.03
CA LEU A 46 -15.51 14.42 -3.94
C LEU A 46 -16.74 15.35 -3.94
N GLN A 47 -17.04 16.02 -2.84
CA GLN A 47 -18.14 17.01 -2.76
C GLN A 47 -17.97 18.19 -3.73
N TYR A 48 -16.73 18.47 -4.19
CA TYR A 48 -16.45 19.49 -5.21
C TYR A 48 -16.50 18.96 -6.64
N THR A 49 -16.84 17.70 -6.81
CA THR A 49 -16.98 17.05 -8.12
C THR A 49 -18.44 16.71 -8.39
N SER A 50 -18.75 16.27 -9.60
CA SER A 50 -20.08 15.77 -9.98
C SER A 50 -20.35 14.35 -9.44
N ILE A 51 -19.46 13.80 -8.62
CA ILE A 51 -19.57 12.44 -8.07
C ILE A 51 -20.51 12.48 -6.87
N THR A 52 -21.65 11.80 -6.99
CA THR A 52 -22.63 11.69 -5.90
C THR A 52 -22.22 10.61 -4.90
N GLU A 53 -22.78 10.69 -3.69
CA GLU A 53 -22.59 9.68 -2.64
C GLU A 53 -22.96 8.27 -3.13
N ASP A 54 -24.09 8.16 -3.85
CA ASP A 54 -24.55 6.88 -4.41
C ASP A 54 -23.57 6.29 -5.41
N MET A 55 -22.94 7.11 -6.25
CA MET A 55 -21.88 6.66 -7.17
C MET A 55 -20.67 6.09 -6.40
N VAL A 56 -20.29 6.72 -5.28
CA VAL A 56 -19.19 6.23 -4.44
C VAL A 56 -19.55 4.88 -3.82
N PHE A 57 -20.77 4.71 -3.36
CA PHE A 57 -21.26 3.44 -2.81
C PHE A 57 -21.25 2.34 -3.86
N GLU A 58 -21.77 2.60 -5.05
CA GLU A 58 -21.76 1.63 -6.17
C GLU A 58 -20.32 1.19 -6.51
N ILE A 59 -19.38 2.15 -6.50
CA ILE A 59 -17.96 1.86 -6.75
C ILE A 59 -17.38 0.96 -5.66
N ILE A 60 -17.62 1.29 -4.39
CA ILE A 60 -17.15 0.49 -3.26
C ILE A 60 -17.68 -0.94 -3.35
N GLU A 61 -18.98 -1.09 -3.58
CA GLU A 61 -19.63 -2.40 -3.68
C GLU A 61 -19.13 -3.23 -4.88
N ARG A 62 -18.77 -2.55 -5.98
CA ARG A 62 -18.25 -3.21 -7.19
C ARG A 62 -16.78 -3.65 -7.07
N VAL A 63 -15.96 -2.88 -6.35
CA VAL A 63 -14.50 -3.06 -6.32
C VAL A 63 -14.06 -3.83 -5.09
N MET A 64 -14.75 -3.63 -3.95
CA MET A 64 -14.37 -4.22 -2.67
C MET A 64 -15.02 -5.57 -2.44
N PRO A 65 -14.32 -6.49 -1.74
CA PRO A 65 -14.91 -7.73 -1.29
C PRO A 65 -16.17 -7.51 -0.44
N GLN A 66 -17.14 -8.43 -0.53
CA GLN A 66 -18.45 -8.30 0.14
C GLN A 66 -18.38 -8.09 1.66
N TYR A 67 -17.30 -8.54 2.30
CA TYR A 67 -17.08 -8.34 3.75
C TYR A 67 -16.42 -7.01 4.12
N VAL A 68 -15.78 -6.30 3.15
CA VAL A 68 -15.17 -4.99 3.35
C VAL A 68 -16.11 -3.85 2.94
N ALA A 69 -16.87 -4.03 1.86
CA ALA A 69 -17.73 -3.01 1.29
C ALA A 69 -18.69 -2.35 2.29
N PRO A 70 -19.45 -3.10 3.15
CA PRO A 70 -20.37 -2.48 4.12
C PRO A 70 -19.67 -1.59 5.13
N PHE A 71 -18.46 -1.97 5.55
CA PHE A 71 -17.64 -1.17 6.46
C PHE A 71 -17.22 0.17 5.83
N LEU A 72 -16.74 0.13 4.58
CA LEU A 72 -16.35 1.35 3.86
C LEU A 72 -17.54 2.24 3.53
N VAL A 73 -18.67 1.67 3.12
CA VAL A 73 -19.92 2.43 2.87
C VAL A 73 -20.34 3.16 4.14
N THR A 74 -20.33 2.49 5.29
CA THR A 74 -20.68 3.11 6.58
C THR A 74 -19.73 4.27 6.91
N LEU A 75 -18.42 4.09 6.72
CA LEU A 75 -17.43 5.15 6.93
C LEU A 75 -17.67 6.35 6.01
N VAL A 76 -17.87 6.12 4.72
CA VAL A 76 -18.10 7.19 3.74
C VAL A 76 -19.38 7.95 4.09
N LYS A 77 -20.47 7.26 4.40
CA LYS A 77 -21.76 7.87 4.81
C LYS A 77 -21.59 8.76 6.03
N GLU A 78 -20.86 8.32 7.03
CA GLU A 78 -20.59 9.11 8.22
C GLU A 78 -19.76 10.36 7.91
N ILE A 79 -18.84 10.27 6.98
CA ILE A 79 -17.96 11.37 6.58
C ILE A 79 -18.70 12.47 5.84
N TYR A 80 -19.63 12.13 4.94
CA TYR A 80 -20.41 13.12 4.17
C TYR A 80 -21.28 14.03 5.06
N THR A 81 -21.56 13.62 6.30
CA THR A 81 -22.34 14.40 7.27
C THR A 81 -21.50 15.37 8.10
N ARG A 82 -20.17 15.38 7.99
CA ARG A 82 -19.28 16.17 8.84
C ARG A 82 -19.03 17.59 8.35
N SER A 83 -18.72 18.50 9.26
CA SER A 83 -18.41 19.90 8.96
C SER A 83 -16.99 20.08 8.39
N MET A 84 -16.78 21.13 7.57
CA MET A 84 -15.48 21.48 6.97
C MET A 84 -14.35 21.69 7.99
N GLY A 85 -14.65 22.23 9.17
CA GLY A 85 -13.64 22.44 10.22
C GLY A 85 -13.06 21.12 10.73
N ILE A 86 -13.90 20.10 10.90
CA ILE A 86 -13.47 18.75 11.32
C ILE A 86 -12.61 18.13 10.24
N ILE A 87 -12.97 18.29 8.97
CA ILE A 87 -12.24 17.76 7.82
C ILE A 87 -10.81 18.32 7.75
N SER A 88 -10.63 19.62 7.97
CA SER A 88 -9.30 20.25 7.94
C SER A 88 -8.38 19.74 9.04
N VAL A 89 -8.87 19.57 10.27
CA VAL A 89 -8.10 19.02 11.39
C VAL A 89 -7.74 17.56 11.13
N THR A 90 -8.68 16.77 10.63
CA THR A 90 -8.46 15.35 10.32
C THR A 90 -7.49 15.17 9.15
N ALA A 91 -7.46 16.10 8.18
CA ALA A 91 -6.46 16.09 7.10
C ALA A 91 -5.03 16.19 7.65
N ILE A 92 -4.80 17.10 8.60
CA ILE A 92 -3.48 17.24 9.23
C ILE A 92 -3.12 15.95 9.98
N ILE A 93 -4.05 15.36 10.72
CA ILE A 93 -3.85 14.10 11.44
C ILE A 93 -3.55 12.95 10.46
N ALA A 94 -4.26 12.88 9.32
CA ALA A 94 -4.05 11.88 8.29
C ALA A 94 -2.62 11.92 7.74
N ILE A 95 -2.21 13.10 7.27
CA ILE A 95 -0.87 13.32 6.71
C ILE A 95 0.20 13.02 7.76
N TRP A 96 -0.01 13.47 9.00
CA TRP A 96 0.91 13.22 10.09
C TRP A 96 1.06 11.72 10.41
N SER A 97 -0.04 10.99 10.49
CA SER A 97 -0.04 9.55 10.79
C SER A 97 0.57 8.74 9.64
N ALA A 98 0.18 9.03 8.39
CA ALA A 98 0.73 8.37 7.21
C ALA A 98 2.24 8.62 7.08
N ALA A 99 2.69 9.85 7.31
CA ALA A 99 4.11 10.18 7.30
C ALA A 99 4.91 9.45 8.41
N LYS A 100 4.28 9.10 9.55
CA LYS A 100 4.89 8.19 10.53
C LYS A 100 5.04 6.76 9.97
N GLY A 101 4.07 6.26 9.24
CA GLY A 101 4.18 4.97 8.56
C GLY A 101 5.38 4.93 7.61
N ILE A 102 5.55 5.95 6.77
CA ILE A 102 6.72 6.09 5.87
C ILE A 102 8.03 6.19 6.67
N GLN A 103 8.05 6.91 7.78
CA GLN A 103 9.23 7.00 8.64
C GLN A 103 9.64 5.62 9.19
N TYR A 104 8.69 4.86 9.77
CA TYR A 104 8.98 3.51 10.26
C TYR A 104 9.38 2.55 9.14
N MET A 105 8.89 2.78 7.92
CA MET A 105 9.34 2.05 6.74
C MET A 105 10.82 2.33 6.46
N ALA A 106 11.23 3.60 6.46
CA ALA A 106 12.62 3.99 6.31
C ALA A 106 13.50 3.43 7.43
N ASP A 107 13.05 3.50 8.70
CA ASP A 107 13.77 2.98 9.85
C ASP A 107 13.96 1.45 9.76
N GLY A 108 12.92 0.72 9.32
CA GLY A 108 13.00 -0.72 9.09
C GLY A 108 13.99 -1.10 7.99
N LEU A 109 13.99 -0.37 6.87
CA LEU A 109 14.92 -0.60 5.77
C LEU A 109 16.37 -0.23 6.17
N ASN A 110 16.55 0.86 6.93
CA ASN A 110 17.85 1.23 7.48
C ASN A 110 18.37 0.18 8.46
N ALA A 111 17.51 -0.38 9.31
CA ALA A 111 17.88 -1.44 10.25
C ALA A 111 18.42 -2.69 9.54
N VAL A 112 17.79 -3.09 8.42
CA VAL A 112 18.24 -4.20 7.58
C VAL A 112 19.66 -3.98 7.05
N HIS A 113 20.01 -2.75 6.67
CA HIS A 113 21.34 -2.38 6.19
C HIS A 113 22.31 -2.00 7.31
N GLU A 114 21.88 -2.08 8.58
CA GLU A 114 22.67 -1.66 9.75
C GLU A 114 23.13 -0.18 9.61
N LEU A 115 22.35 0.63 8.90
CA LEU A 115 22.62 2.05 8.69
C LEU A 115 22.09 2.86 9.87
N LYS A 116 22.87 3.85 10.29
CA LYS A 116 22.40 4.87 11.23
C LYS A 116 21.73 5.98 10.46
N GLU A 117 20.54 6.39 10.90
CA GLU A 117 19.87 7.56 10.33
C GLU A 117 20.69 8.82 10.67
N THR A 118 21.20 9.49 9.66
CA THR A 118 22.02 10.72 9.79
C THR A 118 21.28 11.97 9.37
N ARG A 119 20.12 11.82 8.71
CA ARG A 119 19.30 12.95 8.27
C ARG A 119 18.64 13.63 9.46
N ASN A 120 18.59 14.97 9.42
CA ASN A 120 17.88 15.74 10.44
C ASN A 120 16.41 15.31 10.49
N TRP A 121 15.85 15.21 11.69
CA TRP A 121 14.44 14.81 11.90
C TRP A 121 13.46 15.63 11.06
N PHE A 122 13.65 16.95 10.95
CA PHE A 122 12.79 17.82 10.15
C PHE A 122 12.87 17.47 8.66
N VAL A 123 14.06 17.19 8.14
CA VAL A 123 14.28 16.78 6.75
C VAL A 123 13.62 15.44 6.48
N LEU A 124 13.85 14.47 7.36
CA LEU A 124 13.22 13.15 7.27
C LEU A 124 11.69 13.26 7.27
N ARG A 125 11.15 14.10 8.16
CA ARG A 125 9.71 14.32 8.27
C ARG A 125 9.11 15.00 7.03
N PHE A 126 9.80 15.99 6.51
CA PHE A 126 9.40 16.67 5.27
C PHE A 126 9.34 15.70 4.09
N TRP A 127 10.37 14.91 3.89
CA TRP A 127 10.38 13.89 2.82
C TRP A 127 9.32 12.81 3.05
N ALA A 128 9.10 12.37 4.28
CA ALA A 128 8.04 11.40 4.59
C ALA A 128 6.65 11.95 4.22
N VAL A 129 6.37 13.24 4.45
CA VAL A 129 5.13 13.89 4.02
C VAL A 129 5.04 13.94 2.48
N ILE A 130 6.12 14.31 1.80
CA ILE A 130 6.17 14.34 0.33
C ILE A 130 5.88 12.95 -0.26
N TYR A 131 6.58 11.90 0.21
CA TYR A 131 6.33 10.53 -0.23
C TYR A 131 4.90 10.08 0.06
N THR A 132 4.34 10.45 1.22
CA THR A 132 2.94 10.17 1.55
C THR A 132 2.00 10.78 0.52
N ILE A 133 2.18 12.06 0.18
CA ILE A 133 1.33 12.75 -0.81
C ILE A 133 1.47 12.08 -2.18
N VAL A 134 2.69 11.77 -2.62
CA VAL A 134 2.93 11.09 -3.90
C VAL A 134 2.23 9.72 -3.93
N PHE A 135 2.33 8.94 -2.85
CA PHE A 135 1.65 7.65 -2.76
C PHE A 135 0.13 7.78 -2.76
N LEU A 136 -0.42 8.74 -2.04
CA LEU A 136 -1.86 8.99 -2.04
C LEU A 136 -2.36 9.38 -3.42
N VAL A 137 -1.65 10.26 -4.13
CA VAL A 137 -1.98 10.64 -5.50
C VAL A 137 -1.89 9.42 -6.43
N ALA A 138 -0.86 8.59 -6.30
CA ALA A 138 -0.71 7.37 -7.10
C ALA A 138 -1.84 6.36 -6.83
N ILE A 139 -2.25 6.18 -5.57
CA ILE A 139 -3.38 5.31 -5.19
C ILE A 139 -4.67 5.85 -5.78
N VAL A 140 -4.97 7.14 -5.61
CA VAL A 140 -6.19 7.76 -6.17
C VAL A 140 -6.21 7.65 -7.69
N PHE A 141 -5.10 7.95 -8.36
CA PHE A 141 -4.98 7.80 -9.82
C PHE A 141 -5.23 6.35 -10.25
N THR A 142 -4.65 5.38 -9.56
CA THR A 142 -4.85 3.95 -9.83
C THR A 142 -6.32 3.56 -9.66
N LEU A 143 -6.97 4.00 -8.58
CA LEU A 143 -8.39 3.75 -8.34
C LEU A 143 -9.27 4.37 -9.44
N VAL A 144 -8.99 5.61 -9.84
CA VAL A 144 -9.71 6.27 -10.94
C VAL A 144 -9.59 5.49 -12.24
N VAL A 145 -8.39 5.04 -12.60
CA VAL A 145 -8.16 4.24 -13.82
C VAL A 145 -8.86 2.87 -13.74
N LEU A 146 -8.83 2.21 -12.57
CA LEU A 146 -9.48 0.91 -12.38
C LEU A 146 -11.01 1.01 -12.44
N VAL A 147 -11.57 1.99 -11.76
CA VAL A 147 -13.02 2.15 -11.61
C VAL A 147 -13.64 2.73 -12.87
N PHE A 148 -13.06 3.82 -13.38
CA PHE A 148 -13.59 4.55 -14.54
C PHE A 148 -12.97 4.10 -15.86
N GLY A 149 -12.13 3.07 -15.89
CA GLY A 149 -11.42 2.63 -17.10
C GLY A 149 -12.36 2.35 -18.30
N ASN A 150 -13.54 1.80 -18.08
CA ASN A 150 -14.53 1.60 -19.15
C ASN A 150 -15.17 2.91 -19.60
N SER A 151 -15.52 3.80 -18.67
CA SER A 151 -16.07 5.13 -18.99
C SER A 151 -15.02 6.01 -19.66
N LEU A 152 -13.77 5.97 -19.22
CA LEU A 152 -12.63 6.60 -19.88
C LEU A 152 -12.42 6.07 -21.30
N ARG A 153 -12.67 4.78 -21.53
CA ARG A 153 -12.60 4.19 -22.88
C ARG A 153 -13.68 4.75 -23.81
N HIS A 154 -14.91 4.93 -23.34
CA HIS A 154 -15.98 5.52 -24.14
C HIS A 154 -15.70 6.99 -24.44
N LEU A 155 -15.31 7.77 -23.42
CA LEU A 155 -14.91 9.16 -23.60
C LEU A 155 -13.70 9.30 -24.55
N ALA A 156 -12.70 8.46 -24.43
CA ALA A 156 -11.54 8.47 -25.32
C ALA A 156 -11.91 8.06 -26.76
N ALA A 157 -12.84 7.12 -26.94
CA ALA A 157 -13.30 6.72 -28.25
C ALA A 157 -14.06 7.85 -28.97
N ASP A 158 -14.85 8.62 -28.20
CA ASP A 158 -15.71 9.68 -28.76
C ASP A 158 -14.93 10.97 -29.06
N TYR A 159 -13.95 11.33 -28.21
CA TYR A 159 -13.22 12.59 -28.31
C TYR A 159 -11.78 12.47 -28.83
N LEU A 160 -11.13 11.31 -28.67
CA LEU A 160 -9.71 11.10 -28.99
C LEU A 160 -9.46 9.68 -29.53
N PRO A 161 -9.80 9.38 -30.81
CA PRO A 161 -9.70 8.03 -31.39
C PRO A 161 -8.31 7.41 -31.30
N PHE A 162 -7.26 8.23 -31.29
CA PHE A 162 -5.86 7.78 -31.13
C PHE A 162 -5.62 7.18 -29.75
N ILE A 163 -6.22 7.76 -28.71
CA ILE A 163 -6.07 7.28 -27.32
C ILE A 163 -6.93 6.02 -27.06
N ALA A 164 -8.04 5.86 -27.78
CA ALA A 164 -8.92 4.70 -27.63
C ALA A 164 -8.18 3.36 -27.83
N HIS A 165 -7.22 3.30 -28.75
CA HIS A 165 -6.41 2.10 -28.96
C HIS A 165 -5.49 1.80 -27.76
N LEU A 166 -4.82 2.81 -27.21
CA LEU A 166 -3.99 2.69 -26.01
C LEU A 166 -4.82 2.26 -24.78
N VAL A 167 -5.98 2.87 -24.58
CA VAL A 167 -6.89 2.51 -23.48
C VAL A 167 -7.34 1.05 -23.60
N LYS A 168 -7.66 0.57 -24.82
CA LYS A 168 -8.01 -0.83 -25.06
C LYS A 168 -6.86 -1.79 -24.69
N ILE A 169 -5.61 -1.44 -25.02
CA ILE A 169 -4.42 -2.21 -24.64
C ILE A 169 -4.24 -2.22 -23.11
N ILE A 170 -4.34 -1.06 -22.47
CA ILE A 170 -4.22 -0.94 -21.00
C ILE A 170 -5.24 -1.83 -20.29
N ILE A 171 -6.50 -1.80 -20.73
CA ILE A 171 -7.56 -2.62 -20.12
C ILE A 171 -7.31 -4.12 -20.38
N LYS A 172 -6.85 -4.49 -21.57
CA LYS A 172 -6.52 -5.89 -21.89
C LYS A 172 -5.39 -6.44 -21.01
N PHE A 173 -4.38 -5.63 -20.75
CA PHE A 173 -3.20 -6.02 -19.97
C PHE A 173 -3.20 -5.47 -18.54
N ARG A 174 -4.36 -5.06 -18.01
CA ARG A 174 -4.48 -4.43 -16.70
C ARG A 174 -3.75 -5.18 -15.57
N GLY A 175 -3.84 -6.52 -15.55
CA GLY A 175 -3.19 -7.32 -14.51
C GLY A 175 -1.66 -7.25 -14.58
N LEU A 176 -1.10 -7.31 -15.80
CA LEU A 176 0.34 -7.18 -16.02
C LEU A 176 0.82 -5.75 -15.68
N ILE A 177 0.06 -4.75 -16.09
CA ILE A 177 0.38 -3.34 -15.79
C ILE A 177 0.36 -3.11 -14.29
N MET A 178 -0.64 -3.64 -13.58
CA MET A 178 -0.70 -3.54 -12.11
C MET A 178 0.47 -4.22 -11.44
N LEU A 179 0.90 -5.39 -11.92
CA LEU A 179 2.10 -6.06 -11.40
C LEU A 179 3.36 -5.22 -11.63
N LEU A 180 3.52 -4.66 -12.83
CA LEU A 180 4.65 -3.78 -13.16
C LEU A 180 4.65 -2.50 -12.31
N LEU A 181 3.49 -1.90 -12.08
CA LEU A 181 3.35 -0.74 -11.20
C LEU A 181 3.69 -1.10 -9.74
N LEU A 182 3.30 -2.29 -9.28
CA LEU A 182 3.64 -2.77 -7.94
C LEU A 182 5.15 -3.01 -7.80
N ILE A 183 5.80 -3.58 -8.81
CA ILE A 183 7.26 -3.74 -8.84
C ILE A 183 7.94 -2.38 -8.80
N LEU A 184 7.52 -1.45 -9.63
CA LEU A 184 8.06 -0.09 -9.65
C LEU A 184 7.86 0.62 -8.30
N PHE A 185 6.70 0.44 -7.67
CA PHE A 185 6.40 0.98 -6.35
C PHE A 185 7.39 0.49 -5.29
N PHE A 186 7.66 -0.83 -5.23
CA PHE A 186 8.63 -1.38 -4.29
C PHE A 186 10.06 -0.96 -4.64
N ASP A 187 10.41 -0.88 -5.92
CA ASP A 187 11.72 -0.44 -6.37
C ASP A 187 12.02 1.02 -5.95
N VAL A 188 11.02 1.89 -6.07
CA VAL A 188 11.10 3.27 -5.55
C VAL A 188 11.26 3.28 -4.03
N ILE A 189 10.51 2.47 -3.28
CA ILE A 189 10.64 2.37 -1.83
C ILE A 189 12.05 1.91 -1.43
N PHE A 190 12.55 0.85 -2.04
CA PHE A 190 13.84 0.26 -1.73
C PHE A 190 15.02 1.17 -2.11
N THR A 191 14.84 2.04 -3.09
CA THR A 191 15.88 2.96 -3.55
C THR A 191 15.85 4.30 -2.82
N ALA A 192 14.65 4.84 -2.54
CA ALA A 192 14.49 6.22 -2.08
C ALA A 192 14.41 6.38 -0.56
N LEU A 193 13.88 5.38 0.17
CA LEU A 193 13.68 5.50 1.61
C LEU A 193 14.95 5.26 2.44
N PRO A 194 15.82 4.28 2.14
CA PRO A 194 17.02 4.03 2.93
C PRO A 194 17.99 5.22 2.91
N ASN A 195 18.75 5.37 4.00
CA ASN A 195 19.78 6.42 4.13
C ASN A 195 21.08 6.01 3.42
N THR A 196 20.98 5.58 2.18
CA THR A 196 22.12 5.19 1.33
C THR A 196 21.80 5.41 -0.14
N LYS A 197 22.84 5.55 -0.97
CA LYS A 197 22.68 5.72 -2.42
C LYS A 197 22.59 4.36 -3.09
N LEU A 198 21.38 3.91 -3.36
CA LEU A 198 21.11 2.69 -4.09
C LEU A 198 20.67 3.00 -5.53
N THR A 199 20.86 2.05 -6.43
CA THR A 199 20.43 2.21 -7.83
C THR A 199 19.16 1.37 -8.07
N PHE A 200 18.24 1.88 -8.89
CA PHE A 200 17.03 1.15 -9.27
C PHE A 200 17.34 -0.26 -9.80
N LYS A 201 18.39 -0.40 -10.62
CA LYS A 201 18.76 -1.71 -11.19
C LYS A 201 19.18 -2.73 -10.14
N SER A 202 19.83 -2.31 -9.06
CA SER A 202 20.25 -3.23 -7.98
C SER A 202 19.06 -3.66 -7.11
N GLN A 203 18.04 -2.82 -6.97
CA GLN A 203 16.87 -3.10 -6.12
C GLN A 203 15.75 -3.86 -6.86
N LEU A 204 15.75 -3.84 -8.20
CA LEU A 204 14.73 -4.47 -9.05
C LEU A 204 14.46 -5.96 -8.75
N PRO A 205 15.48 -6.83 -8.50
CA PRO A 205 15.23 -8.23 -8.16
C PRO A 205 14.46 -8.38 -6.84
N GLY A 206 14.82 -7.59 -5.82
CA GLY A 206 14.12 -7.59 -4.54
C GLY A 206 12.71 -7.05 -4.65
N ALA A 207 12.51 -5.98 -5.41
CA ALA A 207 11.20 -5.41 -5.70
C ALA A 207 10.29 -6.41 -6.44
N THR A 208 10.83 -7.15 -7.40
CA THR A 208 10.11 -8.19 -8.14
C THR A 208 9.71 -9.35 -7.21
N ALA A 209 10.63 -9.83 -6.39
CA ALA A 209 10.35 -10.89 -5.41
C ALA A 209 9.30 -10.43 -4.38
N CYS A 210 9.40 -9.19 -3.91
CA CYS A 210 8.43 -8.58 -3.01
C CYS A 210 7.03 -8.52 -3.64
N ALA A 211 6.91 -8.01 -4.86
CA ALA A 211 5.64 -7.91 -5.57
C ALA A 211 5.01 -9.29 -5.82
N ALA A 212 5.81 -10.29 -6.20
CA ALA A 212 5.33 -11.65 -6.38
C ALA A 212 4.84 -12.27 -5.06
N ALA A 213 5.61 -12.15 -3.99
CA ALA A 213 5.24 -12.66 -2.66
C ALA A 213 3.99 -11.96 -2.11
N TRP A 214 3.89 -10.64 -2.29
CA TRP A 214 2.69 -9.87 -1.92
C TRP A 214 1.46 -10.36 -2.69
N TYR A 215 1.57 -10.54 -4.00
CA TYR A 215 0.46 -11.02 -4.82
C TYR A 215 -0.01 -12.42 -4.39
N VAL A 216 0.95 -13.35 -4.20
CA VAL A 216 0.64 -14.73 -3.75
C VAL A 216 -0.01 -14.73 -2.37
N PHE A 217 0.52 -13.95 -1.43
CA PHE A 217 -0.05 -13.82 -0.08
C PHE A 217 -1.47 -13.24 -0.12
N SER A 218 -1.68 -12.14 -0.86
CA SER A 218 -3.00 -11.50 -0.97
C SER A 218 -4.02 -12.43 -1.62
N PHE A 219 -3.62 -13.18 -2.65
CA PHE A 219 -4.46 -14.19 -3.29
C PHE A 219 -4.81 -15.33 -2.32
N GLY A 220 -3.83 -15.85 -1.57
CA GLY A 220 -4.06 -16.88 -0.57
C GLY A 220 -5.00 -16.42 0.56
N LEU A 221 -4.82 -15.18 1.02
CA LEU A 221 -5.70 -14.59 2.03
C LEU A 221 -7.14 -14.40 1.50
N SER A 222 -7.30 -13.99 0.23
CA SER A 222 -8.63 -13.88 -0.38
C SER A 222 -9.35 -15.22 -0.37
N ILE A 223 -8.68 -16.29 -0.81
CA ILE A 223 -9.25 -17.65 -0.75
C ILE A 223 -9.63 -18.03 0.68
N TYR A 224 -8.74 -17.75 1.65
CA TYR A 224 -9.01 -18.07 3.05
C TYR A 224 -10.26 -17.35 3.56
N VAL A 225 -10.42 -16.07 3.27
CA VAL A 225 -11.58 -15.28 3.70
C VAL A 225 -12.86 -15.73 3.01
N ASP A 226 -12.80 -16.06 1.71
CA ASP A 226 -13.96 -16.54 0.95
C ASP A 226 -14.46 -17.92 1.44
N TYR A 227 -13.54 -18.80 1.85
CA TYR A 227 -13.88 -20.13 2.37
C TYR A 227 -14.36 -20.13 3.82
N PHE A 228 -13.78 -19.27 4.66
CA PHE A 228 -14.09 -19.22 6.10
C PHE A 228 -15.12 -18.12 6.41
N ASN A 229 -16.33 -18.24 5.91
CA ASN A 229 -17.49 -17.37 6.23
C ASN A 229 -17.82 -17.25 7.74
N GLY A 230 -17.02 -17.86 8.64
CA GLY A 230 -17.25 -17.93 10.08
C GLY A 230 -16.98 -16.64 10.88
N PHE A 231 -16.55 -15.59 10.22
CA PHE A 231 -16.18 -14.32 10.90
C PHE A 231 -17.35 -13.36 11.12
N SER A 232 -18.58 -13.72 10.73
CA SER A 232 -19.77 -12.88 10.87
C SER A 232 -20.12 -12.52 12.31
N MET A 233 -19.64 -13.30 13.29
CA MET A 233 -19.99 -13.15 14.70
C MET A 233 -19.46 -11.87 15.33
N TYR A 234 -18.38 -11.29 14.82
CA TYR A 234 -17.78 -10.05 15.31
C TYR A 234 -17.97 -8.84 14.38
N GLY A 235 -18.70 -8.98 13.28
CA GLY A 235 -19.05 -7.90 12.36
C GLY A 235 -17.85 -7.09 11.86
N SER A 236 -17.92 -5.76 11.96
CA SER A 236 -16.89 -4.83 11.48
C SER A 236 -15.53 -4.98 12.17
N LEU A 237 -15.48 -5.50 13.42
CA LEU A 237 -14.23 -5.74 14.14
C LEU A 237 -13.37 -6.79 13.44
N THR A 238 -13.99 -7.83 12.89
CA THR A 238 -13.29 -8.84 12.09
C THR A 238 -12.67 -8.24 10.85
N THR A 239 -13.39 -7.36 10.16
CA THR A 239 -12.88 -6.67 8.97
C THR A 239 -11.63 -5.85 9.30
N ILE A 240 -11.67 -5.09 10.40
CA ILE A 240 -10.51 -4.31 10.85
C ILE A 240 -9.33 -5.23 11.18
N ALA A 241 -9.59 -6.32 11.91
CA ALA A 241 -8.55 -7.29 12.28
C ALA A 241 -7.91 -7.96 11.05
N LEU A 242 -8.72 -8.33 10.04
CA LEU A 242 -8.24 -8.91 8.78
C LEU A 242 -7.41 -7.90 7.96
N ILE A 243 -7.83 -6.64 7.89
CA ILE A 243 -7.07 -5.58 7.23
C ILE A 243 -5.73 -5.37 7.95
N MET A 244 -5.74 -5.35 9.30
CA MET A 244 -4.51 -5.22 10.09
C MET A 244 -3.56 -6.40 9.84
N LEU A 245 -4.09 -7.62 9.84
CA LEU A 245 -3.32 -8.83 9.57
C LEU A 245 -2.71 -8.78 8.16
N TRP A 246 -3.52 -8.43 7.16
CA TRP A 246 -3.07 -8.30 5.78
C TRP A 246 -1.96 -7.25 5.65
N LEU A 247 -2.16 -6.05 6.18
CA LEU A 247 -1.14 -5.00 6.16
C LEU A 247 0.13 -5.42 6.89
N TYR A 248 0.00 -6.04 8.06
CA TYR A 248 1.16 -6.54 8.80
C TYR A 248 2.01 -7.50 7.96
N PHE A 249 1.40 -8.52 7.36
CA PHE A 249 2.13 -9.48 6.53
C PHE A 249 2.65 -8.86 5.25
N CYS A 250 1.94 -7.93 4.64
CA CYS A 250 2.41 -7.19 3.48
C CYS A 250 3.69 -6.38 3.80
N MET A 251 3.70 -5.67 4.93
CA MET A 251 4.89 -4.93 5.39
C MET A 251 6.02 -5.87 5.82
N TYR A 252 5.68 -7.01 6.41
CA TYR A 252 6.65 -8.05 6.74
C TYR A 252 7.33 -8.62 5.48
N ILE A 253 6.55 -8.97 4.46
CA ILE A 253 7.06 -9.44 3.16
C ILE A 253 7.98 -8.38 2.53
N MET A 254 7.58 -7.12 2.55
CA MET A 254 8.37 -6.01 2.01
C MET A 254 9.74 -5.92 2.69
N THR A 255 9.79 -5.91 4.02
CA THR A 255 11.03 -5.77 4.78
C THR A 255 11.92 -7.02 4.64
N VAL A 256 11.31 -8.21 4.60
CA VAL A 256 11.99 -9.50 4.39
C VAL A 256 12.59 -9.60 2.98
N SER A 257 11.86 -9.18 1.94
CA SER A 257 12.36 -9.18 0.56
C SER A 257 13.57 -8.28 0.39
N TYR A 258 13.57 -7.15 1.09
CA TYR A 258 14.71 -6.24 1.13
C TYR A 258 15.94 -6.86 1.86
N THR A 259 15.71 -7.61 2.94
CA THR A 259 16.78 -8.35 3.65
C THR A 259 17.43 -9.43 2.76
N HIS A 260 16.62 -10.11 1.95
CA HIS A 260 17.11 -11.15 1.04
C HIS A 260 17.99 -10.55 -0.07
N LEU A 261 17.66 -9.37 -0.56
CA LEU A 261 18.44 -8.65 -1.56
C LEU A 261 19.86 -8.36 -1.05
N ARG A 262 19.99 -7.83 0.16
CA ARG A 262 21.29 -7.56 0.79
C ARG A 262 22.15 -8.81 0.95
N ALA A 263 21.55 -9.95 1.28
CA ALA A 263 22.27 -11.21 1.40
C ALA A 263 22.91 -11.66 0.07
N HIS A 264 22.31 -11.31 -1.06
CA HIS A 264 22.87 -11.58 -2.38
C HIS A 264 24.00 -10.60 -2.76
N GLU A 265 23.88 -9.32 -2.43
CA GLU A 265 24.91 -8.31 -2.68
C GLU A 265 26.23 -8.66 -1.93
N THR A 266 26.13 -9.09 -0.67
CA THR A 266 27.31 -9.49 0.14
C THR A 266 27.96 -10.81 -0.27
N LEU A 267 27.33 -11.60 -1.15
CA LEU A 267 27.90 -12.84 -1.69
C LEU A 267 28.53 -12.62 -3.08
N SER A 268 28.30 -11.47 -3.69
CA SER A 268 28.85 -11.10 -5.01
C SER A 268 30.09 -10.21 -4.92
N ASP A 269 30.38 -9.64 -3.76
CA ASP A 269 31.61 -8.93 -3.39
C ASP A 269 32.60 -9.89 -2.68
#